data_979775e4336d8b3d430a2c669b697a3f
#
_entry.id   979775e4336d8b3d430a2c669b697a3f
#
_cell.length_a   1.000
_cell.length_b   1.000
_cell.length_c   1.000
_cell.angle_alpha   90.00
_cell.angle_beta   90.00
_cell.angle_gamma   90.00
#
_symmetry.space_group_name_H-M   'P 1'
#
loop_
_entity.id
_entity.type
_entity.pdbx_description
1 polymer ?
#
loop_
_entity_poly.entity_id
_entity_poly.type
_entity_poly.pdbx_seq_one_letter_code
_entity_poly.pdbx_strand_id
1 'polypeptide(L)'
;MTQAPSAENLFANVEPLNFSAVRLMSLRDDLELEPASGFFFHGTFDGHPNYWLVTNWHVLAGRNADQPGQALHSKGALPSGIRVQLLLRFNQPEYLNRNAEILFQDQFLSLYDNEGHALWYQHVRRNDVDVAVVNLGRYVAERFYLVGINEVPARNDMAIEIGNEVFILGYPLGFTHFVNTPIWKRGSIASEPHIETAETKLRVVIDATTRGGMSG
;
A
#
# COMPACT_ATOMS: atom_id res chain seq x y z
N MET A 1 -40.76 3.14 -0.25
CA MET A 1 -39.48 3.86 -0.13
C MET A 1 -38.50 2.84 0.42
N THR A 2 -37.65 2.30 -0.43
CA THR A 2 -36.55 1.40 -0.02
C THR A 2 -35.53 2.27 0.70
N GLN A 3 -35.28 1.96 1.96
CA GLN A 3 -34.25 2.62 2.75
C GLN A 3 -32.90 2.40 2.04
N ALA A 4 -32.14 3.47 1.79
CA ALA A 4 -30.79 3.36 1.24
C ALA A 4 -29.96 2.40 2.12
N PRO A 5 -29.19 1.47 1.55
CA PRO A 5 -28.36 0.55 2.33
C PRO A 5 -27.44 1.36 3.24
N SER A 6 -27.31 0.95 4.50
CA SER A 6 -26.31 1.55 5.39
C SER A 6 -24.92 1.32 4.80
N ALA A 7 -23.98 2.23 5.04
CA ALA A 7 -22.61 2.09 4.55
C ALA A 7 -21.96 0.76 4.98
N GLU A 8 -22.28 0.24 6.15
CA GLU A 8 -21.86 -1.09 6.63
C GLU A 8 -22.34 -2.23 5.72
N ASN A 9 -23.56 -2.13 5.17
CA ASN A 9 -24.10 -3.12 4.25
C ASN A 9 -23.47 -3.06 2.85
N LEU A 10 -22.91 -1.92 2.45
CA LEU A 10 -22.20 -1.78 1.16
C LEU A 10 -20.90 -2.61 1.13
N PHE A 11 -20.25 -2.82 2.26
CA PHE A 11 -19.00 -3.58 2.35
C PHE A 11 -19.18 -5.05 2.69
N ALA A 12 -20.37 -5.49 3.10
CA ALA A 12 -20.63 -6.88 3.47
C ALA A 12 -20.29 -7.90 2.36
N ASN A 13 -20.25 -7.44 1.09
CA ASN A 13 -19.96 -8.26 -0.08
C ASN A 13 -18.67 -7.84 -0.80
N VAL A 14 -17.83 -6.99 -0.17
CA VAL A 14 -16.56 -6.55 -0.74
C VAL A 14 -15.44 -7.40 -0.17
N GLU A 15 -14.56 -7.91 -1.05
CA GLU A 15 -13.39 -8.69 -0.63
C GLU A 15 -12.52 -7.89 0.37
N PRO A 16 -12.27 -8.41 1.59
CA PRO A 16 -11.53 -7.67 2.63
C PRO A 16 -10.14 -7.19 2.20
N LEU A 17 -9.45 -7.93 1.32
CA LEU A 17 -8.15 -7.53 0.77
C LEU A 17 -8.20 -6.21 0.00
N ASN A 18 -9.37 -5.80 -0.50
CA ASN A 18 -9.52 -4.48 -1.12
C ASN A 18 -9.27 -3.33 -0.14
N PHE A 19 -9.44 -3.56 1.15
CA PHE A 19 -9.19 -2.55 2.20
C PHE A 19 -7.81 -2.66 2.82
N SER A 20 -7.07 -3.73 2.49
CA SER A 20 -5.67 -3.87 2.87
C SER A 20 -4.75 -3.12 1.92
N ALA A 21 -5.09 -3.03 0.63
CA ALA A 21 -4.32 -2.30 -0.36
C ALA A 21 -4.72 -0.81 -0.38
N VAL A 22 -3.75 0.06 -0.61
CA VAL A 22 -3.94 1.50 -0.59
C VAL A 22 -3.23 2.19 -1.74
N ARG A 23 -3.88 3.22 -2.29
CA ARG A 23 -3.29 4.09 -3.30
C ARG A 23 -2.38 5.12 -2.67
N LEU A 24 -1.19 5.27 -3.27
CA LEU A 24 -0.19 6.24 -2.88
C LEU A 24 0.12 7.18 -4.05
N MET A 25 0.54 8.39 -3.70
CA MET A 25 1.17 9.35 -4.62
C MET A 25 2.39 9.93 -3.93
N SER A 26 3.57 9.70 -4.48
CA SER A 26 4.78 10.35 -3.96
C SER A 26 4.79 11.82 -4.38
N LEU A 27 5.20 12.69 -3.45
CA LEU A 27 5.15 14.14 -3.62
C LEU A 27 6.50 14.75 -3.31
N ARG A 28 6.86 15.79 -4.08
CA ARG A 28 7.88 16.74 -3.70
C ARG A 28 7.20 18.08 -3.47
N ASP A 29 7.00 18.42 -2.21
CA ASP A 29 6.15 19.54 -1.81
C ASP A 29 4.73 19.36 -2.44
N ASP A 30 4.26 20.26 -3.29
CA ASP A 30 2.97 20.14 -3.99
C ASP A 30 3.07 19.43 -5.36
N LEU A 31 4.28 19.05 -5.79
CA LEU A 31 4.49 18.38 -7.08
C LEU A 31 4.23 16.87 -6.95
N GLU A 32 3.23 16.37 -7.69
CA GLU A 32 3.04 14.93 -7.85
C GLU A 32 4.18 14.32 -8.68
N LEU A 33 4.81 13.27 -8.13
CA LEU A 33 5.92 12.57 -8.79
C LEU A 33 5.41 11.28 -9.45
N GLU A 34 5.18 10.23 -8.65
CA GLU A 34 4.82 8.91 -9.16
C GLU A 34 3.67 8.29 -8.35
N PRO A 35 2.66 7.73 -9.03
CA PRO A 35 1.66 6.90 -8.36
C PRO A 35 2.28 5.57 -7.93
N ALA A 36 1.83 5.06 -6.80
CA ALA A 36 2.27 3.79 -6.25
C ALA A 36 1.13 3.09 -5.50
N SER A 37 1.39 1.88 -5.06
CA SER A 37 0.54 1.12 -4.17
C SER A 37 1.25 0.88 -2.85
N GLY A 38 0.49 0.51 -1.85
CA GLY A 38 0.97 0.00 -0.57
C GLY A 38 -0.09 -0.89 0.04
N PHE A 39 0.22 -1.45 1.19
CA PHE A 39 -0.75 -2.20 1.96
C PHE A 39 -0.56 -1.96 3.46
N PHE A 40 -1.59 -2.28 4.25
CA PHE A 40 -1.53 -2.13 5.70
C PHE A 40 -1.09 -3.44 6.35
N PHE A 41 -0.30 -3.32 7.38
CA PHE A 41 0.09 -4.41 8.28
C PHE A 41 -0.23 -4.00 9.71
N HIS A 42 -0.95 -4.86 10.43
CA HIS A 42 -1.23 -4.64 11.84
C HIS A 42 -0.13 -5.27 12.70
N GLY A 43 0.50 -4.48 13.53
CA GLY A 43 1.59 -4.90 14.41
C GLY A 43 1.58 -4.13 15.71
N THR A 44 2.75 -3.99 16.32
CA THR A 44 2.93 -3.20 17.54
C THR A 44 4.02 -2.15 17.35
N PHE A 45 3.88 -1.04 18.06
CA PHE A 45 4.91 -0.02 18.21
C PHE A 45 4.93 0.45 19.67
N ASP A 46 6.10 0.41 20.30
CA ASP A 46 6.28 0.69 21.73
C ASP A 46 5.29 -0.05 22.65
N GLY A 47 5.02 -1.33 22.32
CA GLY A 47 4.10 -2.19 23.07
C GLY A 47 2.61 -1.95 22.82
N HIS A 48 2.24 -1.02 21.95
CA HIS A 48 0.86 -0.69 21.62
C HIS A 48 0.48 -1.17 20.21
N PRO A 49 -0.78 -1.63 19.98
CA PRO A 49 -1.29 -1.93 18.65
C PRO A 49 -1.14 -0.74 17.72
N ASN A 50 -0.67 -1.01 16.51
CA ASN A 50 -0.40 0.02 15.52
C ASN A 50 -0.56 -0.52 14.09
N TYR A 51 -0.89 0.37 13.14
CA TYR A 51 -0.88 0.08 11.72
C TYR A 51 0.36 0.66 11.05
N TRP A 52 0.94 -0.15 10.19
CA TRP A 52 2.06 0.19 9.34
C TRP A 52 1.60 0.23 7.90
N LEU A 53 1.98 1.29 7.20
CA LEU A 53 1.91 1.32 5.74
C LEU A 53 3.18 0.66 5.21
N VAL A 54 3.03 -0.39 4.43
CA VAL A 54 4.12 -1.11 3.76
C VAL A 54 4.08 -0.77 2.28
N THR A 55 5.23 -0.43 1.71
CA THR A 55 5.39 -0.16 0.28
C THR A 55 6.82 -0.48 -0.15
N ASN A 56 7.14 -0.32 -1.42
CA ASN A 56 8.51 -0.47 -1.88
C ASN A 56 9.40 0.68 -1.37
N TRP A 57 10.65 0.36 -1.09
CA TRP A 57 11.67 1.34 -0.71
C TRP A 57 11.83 2.45 -1.77
N HIS A 58 11.84 2.06 -3.06
CA HIS A 58 12.00 3.02 -4.14
C HIS A 58 10.89 4.07 -4.20
N VAL A 59 9.68 3.76 -3.72
CA VAL A 59 8.54 4.70 -3.65
C VAL A 59 8.83 5.84 -2.67
N LEU A 60 9.37 5.52 -1.49
CA LEU A 60 9.68 6.51 -0.46
C LEU A 60 11.02 7.21 -0.70
N ALA A 61 12.01 6.48 -1.19
CA ALA A 61 13.32 7.04 -1.50
C ALA A 61 13.36 7.85 -2.81
N GLY A 62 12.42 7.61 -3.73
CA GLY A 62 12.42 8.21 -5.08
C GLY A 62 13.60 7.78 -5.94
N ARG A 63 14.21 6.62 -5.64
CA ARG A 63 15.43 6.13 -6.28
C ARG A 63 15.25 4.73 -6.80
N ASN A 64 15.95 4.41 -7.89
CA ASN A 64 15.94 3.06 -8.45
C ASN A 64 16.47 2.04 -7.41
N ALA A 65 15.72 0.95 -7.17
CA ALA A 65 16.10 -0.05 -6.18
C ALA A 65 17.40 -0.79 -6.55
N ASP A 66 17.63 -1.05 -7.84
CA ASP A 66 18.85 -1.71 -8.33
C ASP A 66 20.02 -0.73 -8.54
N GLN A 67 19.74 0.55 -8.71
CA GLN A 67 20.71 1.62 -8.91
C GLN A 67 20.40 2.81 -7.99
N PRO A 68 20.66 2.74 -6.68
CA PRO A 68 20.24 3.74 -5.68
C PRO A 68 20.78 5.17 -5.91
N GLY A 69 21.81 5.32 -6.74
CA GLY A 69 22.32 6.62 -7.18
C GLY A 69 21.40 7.35 -8.17
N GLN A 70 20.49 6.62 -8.84
CA GLN A 70 19.62 7.15 -9.87
C GLN A 70 18.24 7.51 -9.29
N ALA A 71 17.82 8.76 -9.46
CA ALA A 71 16.44 9.17 -9.15
C ALA A 71 15.46 8.56 -10.17
N LEU A 72 14.26 8.19 -9.72
CA LEU A 72 13.19 7.67 -10.59
C LEU A 72 12.58 8.80 -11.43
N HIS A 73 12.31 9.94 -10.80
CA HIS A 73 11.74 11.07 -11.51
C HIS A 73 12.72 11.67 -12.50
N SER A 74 12.28 11.93 -13.74
CA SER A 74 13.11 12.36 -14.87
C SER A 74 13.92 13.65 -14.62
N LYS A 75 13.42 14.53 -13.73
CA LYS A 75 14.09 15.77 -13.32
C LYS A 75 14.90 15.60 -12.03
N GLY A 76 15.10 14.39 -11.53
CA GLY A 76 15.88 14.11 -10.33
C GLY A 76 15.17 14.49 -9.02
N ALA A 77 13.86 14.81 -9.04
CA ALA A 77 13.13 15.15 -7.83
C ALA A 77 12.99 13.91 -6.92
N LEU A 78 13.25 14.11 -5.62
CA LEU A 78 13.08 13.07 -4.60
C LEU A 78 11.86 13.42 -3.74
N PRO A 79 11.04 12.42 -3.31
CA PRO A 79 9.89 12.67 -2.48
C PRO A 79 10.25 13.36 -1.16
N SER A 80 9.44 14.33 -0.75
CA SER A 80 9.45 14.91 0.61
C SER A 80 8.27 14.36 1.44
N GLY A 81 7.26 13.79 0.78
CA GLY A 81 6.07 13.23 1.39
C GLY A 81 5.35 12.25 0.49
N ILE A 82 4.35 11.61 1.05
CA ILE A 82 3.39 10.79 0.31
C ILE A 82 1.97 11.23 0.65
N ARG A 83 1.10 11.19 -0.33
CA ARG A 83 -0.33 11.30 -0.17
C ARG A 83 -0.93 9.90 -0.19
N VAL A 84 -1.69 9.57 0.85
CA VAL A 84 -2.33 8.28 1.06
C VAL A 84 -3.83 8.49 1.06
N GLN A 85 -4.56 7.76 0.21
CA GLN A 85 -6.00 7.87 0.13
C GLN A 85 -6.67 6.85 1.06
N LEU A 86 -7.25 7.31 2.15
CA LEU A 86 -7.79 6.47 3.23
C LEU A 86 -9.31 6.53 3.29
N LEU A 87 -9.93 5.38 3.58
CA LEU A 87 -11.37 5.27 3.82
C LEU A 87 -11.69 5.77 5.23
N LEU A 88 -12.56 6.77 5.32
CA LEU A 88 -13.01 7.31 6.58
C LEU A 88 -13.92 6.30 7.31
N ARG A 89 -13.78 6.16 8.65
CA ARG A 89 -14.69 5.32 9.43
C ARG A 89 -16.09 5.92 9.47
N PHE A 90 -17.11 5.07 9.39
CA PHE A 90 -18.51 5.50 9.33
C PHE A 90 -19.03 6.23 10.57
N ASN A 91 -18.34 6.14 11.69
CA ASN A 91 -18.66 6.87 12.91
C ASN A 91 -18.11 8.31 12.93
N GLN A 92 -17.47 8.76 11.86
CA GLN A 92 -16.91 10.10 11.80
C GLN A 92 -17.99 11.16 11.51
N PRO A 93 -17.84 12.38 12.05
CA PRO A 93 -18.83 13.47 11.89
C PRO A 93 -19.16 13.81 10.43
N GLU A 94 -18.22 13.61 9.51
CA GLU A 94 -18.38 13.87 8.09
C GLU A 94 -19.50 13.04 7.45
N TYR A 95 -19.86 11.89 8.05
CA TYR A 95 -20.97 11.04 7.59
C TYR A 95 -22.35 11.50 8.08
N LEU A 96 -22.42 12.34 9.12
CA LEU A 96 -23.70 12.70 9.76
C LEU A 96 -24.68 13.41 8.82
N ASN A 97 -24.20 14.06 7.76
CA ASN A 97 -25.01 14.84 6.83
C ASN A 97 -25.01 14.27 5.40
N ARG A 98 -24.52 13.04 5.19
CA ARG A 98 -24.42 12.44 3.86
C ARG A 98 -25.18 11.11 3.81
N ASN A 99 -26.09 10.99 2.84
CA ASN A 99 -26.82 9.76 2.60
C ASN A 99 -25.89 8.70 2.00
N ALA A 100 -25.41 7.76 2.82
CA ALA A 100 -24.73 6.53 2.43
C ALA A 100 -23.57 6.65 1.40
N GLU A 101 -22.91 7.78 1.30
CA GLU A 101 -21.73 7.93 0.47
C GLU A 101 -20.49 7.34 1.17
N ILE A 102 -19.65 6.66 0.40
CA ILE A 102 -18.36 6.16 0.89
C ILE A 102 -17.36 7.31 0.77
N LEU A 103 -16.78 7.72 1.91
CA LEU A 103 -15.88 8.87 1.96
C LEU A 103 -14.42 8.41 2.05
N PHE A 104 -13.65 8.75 1.03
CA PHE A 104 -12.19 8.68 1.07
C PHE A 104 -11.62 10.08 1.32
N GLN A 105 -10.55 10.12 2.08
CA GLN A 105 -9.83 11.35 2.39
C GLN A 105 -8.35 11.15 2.14
N ASP A 106 -7.75 12.12 1.47
CA ASP A 106 -6.31 12.16 1.28
C ASP A 106 -5.62 12.56 2.59
N GLN A 107 -4.63 11.78 3.00
CA GLN A 107 -3.75 12.09 4.11
C GLN A 107 -2.34 12.33 3.58
N PHE A 108 -1.73 13.43 4.01
CA PHE A 108 -0.33 13.70 3.72
C PHE A 108 0.53 13.17 4.87
N LEU A 109 1.53 12.38 4.53
CA LEU A 109 2.54 11.89 5.46
C LEU A 109 3.90 12.45 5.03
N SER A 110 4.53 13.24 5.91
CA SER A 110 5.91 13.68 5.69
C SER A 110 6.84 12.48 5.76
N LEU A 111 7.82 12.44 4.86
CA LEU A 111 8.85 11.40 4.86
C LEU A 111 10.07 11.77 5.70
N TYR A 112 10.18 13.04 6.10
CA TYR A 112 11.31 13.54 6.88
C TYR A 112 10.82 14.50 7.95
N ASP A 113 11.55 14.55 9.07
CA ASP A 113 11.35 15.55 10.10
C ASP A 113 11.98 16.91 9.70
N ASN A 114 11.88 17.89 10.59
CA ASN A 114 12.43 19.23 10.35
C ASN A 114 13.97 19.25 10.31
N GLU A 115 14.63 18.20 10.77
CA GLU A 115 16.08 18.03 10.78
C GLU A 115 16.56 17.20 9.57
N GLY A 116 15.62 16.67 8.77
CA GLY A 116 15.90 15.85 7.59
C GLY A 116 16.09 14.37 7.88
N HIS A 117 15.78 13.91 9.09
CA HIS A 117 15.80 12.49 9.41
C HIS A 117 14.55 11.78 8.82
N ALA A 118 14.77 10.58 8.31
CA ALA A 118 13.66 9.79 7.75
C ALA A 118 12.65 9.38 8.85
N LEU A 119 11.36 9.60 8.56
CA LEU A 119 10.23 9.16 9.38
C LEU A 119 9.68 7.80 8.93
N TRP A 120 10.46 7.05 8.19
CA TRP A 120 10.13 5.72 7.69
C TRP A 120 11.30 4.77 7.91
N TYR A 121 11.01 3.48 7.87
CA TYR A 121 11.98 2.43 8.11
C TYR A 121 12.17 1.60 6.85
N GLN A 122 13.37 1.10 6.64
CA GLN A 122 13.72 0.23 5.53
C GLN A 122 14.25 -1.10 6.05
N HIS A 123 14.19 -2.12 5.22
CA HIS A 123 14.77 -3.41 5.56
C HIS A 123 16.28 -3.30 5.75
N VAL A 124 16.85 -4.06 6.71
CA VAL A 124 18.30 -4.03 7.01
C VAL A 124 19.15 -4.41 5.80
N ARG A 125 18.63 -5.30 4.94
CA ARG A 125 19.22 -5.69 3.65
C ARG A 125 18.66 -4.83 2.51
N ARG A 126 18.71 -3.52 2.66
CA ARG A 126 18.14 -2.55 1.72
C ARG A 126 18.49 -2.82 0.25
N ASN A 127 19.74 -3.20 -0.02
CA ASN A 127 20.22 -3.44 -1.39
C ASN A 127 19.60 -4.68 -2.05
N ASP A 128 19.05 -5.58 -1.24
CA ASP A 128 18.45 -6.84 -1.68
C ASP A 128 16.93 -6.84 -1.55
N VAL A 129 16.39 -6.01 -0.64
CA VAL A 129 14.98 -6.00 -0.28
C VAL A 129 14.42 -4.59 -0.48
N ASP A 130 13.58 -4.46 -1.50
CA ASP A 130 12.92 -3.20 -1.88
C ASP A 130 11.62 -3.02 -1.07
N VAL A 131 11.73 -2.95 0.26
CA VAL A 131 10.61 -2.77 1.18
C VAL A 131 10.90 -1.65 2.17
N ALA A 132 9.91 -0.81 2.40
CA ALA A 132 9.91 0.22 3.42
C ALA A 132 8.56 0.32 4.12
N VAL A 133 8.56 0.84 5.35
CA VAL A 133 7.36 0.97 6.17
C VAL A 133 7.28 2.35 6.81
N VAL A 134 6.05 2.86 6.92
CA VAL A 134 5.72 4.11 7.61
C VAL A 134 4.78 3.80 8.77
N ASN A 135 5.08 4.33 9.94
CA ASN A 135 4.18 4.26 11.09
C ASN A 135 3.00 5.21 10.87
N LEU A 136 1.77 4.69 10.83
CA LEU A 136 0.58 5.52 10.64
C LEU A 136 0.12 6.23 11.92
N GLY A 137 0.57 5.74 13.08
CA GLY A 137 0.18 6.29 14.36
C GLY A 137 -1.29 6.01 14.73
N ARG A 138 -1.59 6.25 16.01
CA ARG A 138 -2.91 5.96 16.58
C ARG A 138 -4.02 6.83 15.99
N TYR A 139 -3.75 8.10 15.74
CA TYR A 139 -4.74 9.03 15.18
C TYR A 139 -5.32 8.52 13.83
N VAL A 140 -4.47 8.02 12.94
CA VAL A 140 -4.91 7.49 11.65
C VAL A 140 -5.78 6.25 11.85
N ALA A 141 -5.37 5.34 12.75
CA ALA A 141 -6.13 4.13 13.05
C ALA A 141 -7.51 4.40 13.70
N GLU A 142 -7.64 5.47 14.48
CA GLU A 142 -8.91 5.87 15.10
C GLU A 142 -9.88 6.52 14.09
N ARG A 143 -9.34 7.23 13.11
CA ARG A 143 -10.13 8.00 12.14
C ARG A 143 -10.49 7.22 10.90
N PHE A 144 -9.60 6.34 10.43
CA PHE A 144 -9.75 5.64 9.16
C PHE A 144 -9.99 4.14 9.34
N TYR A 145 -10.70 3.56 8.37
CA TYR A 145 -10.92 2.12 8.30
C TYR A 145 -9.70 1.49 7.63
N LEU A 146 -8.89 0.81 8.43
CA LEU A 146 -7.68 0.12 8.00
C LEU A 146 -7.85 -1.38 8.23
N VAL A 147 -7.43 -2.18 7.29
CA VAL A 147 -7.40 -3.65 7.40
C VAL A 147 -5.97 -4.10 7.13
N GLY A 148 -5.31 -4.64 8.15
CA GLY A 148 -3.99 -5.24 7.97
C GLY A 148 -4.07 -6.51 7.11
N ILE A 149 -3.15 -6.70 6.19
CA ILE A 149 -3.12 -7.92 5.36
C ILE A 149 -3.06 -9.18 6.22
N ASN A 150 -2.44 -9.10 7.39
CA ASN A 150 -2.34 -10.18 8.38
C ASN A 150 -3.61 -10.36 9.25
N GLU A 151 -4.60 -9.48 9.13
CA GLU A 151 -5.92 -9.62 9.76
C GLU A 151 -6.92 -10.34 8.84
N VAL A 152 -6.61 -10.44 7.55
CA VAL A 152 -7.44 -11.17 6.59
C VAL A 152 -7.17 -12.67 6.73
N PRO A 153 -8.20 -13.51 6.90
CA PRO A 153 -8.02 -14.95 7.03
C PRO A 153 -7.24 -15.53 5.85
N ALA A 154 -6.09 -16.12 6.11
CA ALA A 154 -5.29 -16.81 5.12
C ALA A 154 -5.63 -18.30 5.08
N ARG A 155 -5.58 -18.91 3.88
CA ARG A 155 -5.57 -20.36 3.74
C ARG A 155 -4.13 -20.84 3.90
N ASN A 156 -3.85 -21.51 5.02
CA ASN A 156 -2.50 -21.97 5.36
C ASN A 156 -2.15 -23.33 4.72
N ASP A 157 -3.03 -23.90 3.92
CA ASP A 157 -2.93 -25.24 3.30
C ASP A 157 -2.46 -25.19 1.83
N MET A 158 -2.21 -24.01 1.29
CA MET A 158 -1.71 -23.86 -0.07
C MET A 158 -0.18 -23.93 -0.10
N ALA A 159 0.36 -24.94 -0.80
CA ALA A 159 1.76 -24.92 -1.18
C ALA A 159 2.01 -23.80 -2.18
N ILE A 160 3.10 -23.07 -1.99
CA ILE A 160 3.53 -22.01 -2.92
C ILE A 160 4.52 -22.64 -3.89
N GLU A 161 4.09 -22.87 -5.14
CA GLU A 161 4.85 -23.61 -6.15
C GLU A 161 4.85 -22.85 -7.49
N ILE A 162 5.80 -23.19 -8.37
CA ILE A 162 5.84 -22.70 -9.74
C ILE A 162 4.51 -23.06 -10.44
N GLY A 163 3.96 -22.10 -11.18
CA GLY A 163 2.70 -22.23 -11.91
C GLY A 163 1.46 -21.95 -11.08
N ASN A 164 1.56 -21.81 -9.75
CA ASN A 164 0.43 -21.43 -8.95
C ASN A 164 -0.09 -20.04 -9.34
N GLU A 165 -1.41 -19.92 -9.38
CA GLU A 165 -2.08 -18.66 -9.65
C GLU A 165 -1.90 -17.69 -8.48
N VAL A 166 -1.60 -16.44 -8.82
CA VAL A 166 -1.51 -15.33 -7.87
C VAL A 166 -2.31 -14.13 -8.36
N PHE A 167 -2.77 -13.32 -7.43
CA PHE A 167 -3.39 -12.03 -7.73
C PHE A 167 -2.51 -10.91 -7.20
N ILE A 168 -2.24 -9.93 -8.06
CA ILE A 168 -1.49 -8.72 -7.74
C ILE A 168 -2.51 -7.60 -7.57
N LEU A 169 -2.60 -7.06 -6.36
CA LEU A 169 -3.46 -5.94 -6.04
C LEU A 169 -2.68 -4.64 -6.12
N GLY A 170 -3.27 -3.62 -6.73
CA GLY A 170 -2.64 -2.31 -6.75
C GLY A 170 -3.40 -1.31 -7.61
N TYR A 171 -2.78 -0.16 -7.82
CA TYR A 171 -3.38 0.99 -8.50
C TYR A 171 -2.56 1.37 -9.74
N PRO A 172 -2.66 0.61 -10.85
CA PRO A 172 -1.86 0.85 -12.04
C PRO A 172 -2.10 2.26 -12.58
N LEU A 173 -1.03 3.04 -12.76
CA LEU A 173 -1.07 4.45 -13.16
C LEU A 173 -1.95 5.32 -12.24
N GLY A 174 -2.12 4.93 -10.97
CA GLY A 174 -3.03 5.58 -10.04
C GLY A 174 -4.51 5.33 -10.33
N PHE A 175 -4.84 4.42 -11.26
CA PHE A 175 -6.22 4.11 -11.63
C PHE A 175 -6.93 3.35 -10.49
N THR A 176 -8.18 3.74 -10.23
CA THR A 176 -9.05 3.07 -9.25
C THR A 176 -10.30 2.56 -9.94
N HIS A 177 -10.89 1.51 -9.41
CA HIS A 177 -12.22 1.05 -9.76
C HIS A 177 -13.27 1.71 -8.84
N PHE A 178 -14.52 1.27 -8.94
CA PHE A 178 -15.62 1.73 -8.09
C PHE A 178 -15.19 1.77 -6.60
N VAL A 179 -15.51 2.87 -5.90
CA VAL A 179 -15.15 3.12 -4.49
C VAL A 179 -13.66 2.98 -4.16
N ASN A 180 -12.79 3.44 -5.05
CA ASN A 180 -11.33 3.44 -4.86
C ASN A 180 -10.71 2.08 -4.48
N THR A 181 -11.33 0.98 -4.89
CA THR A 181 -10.77 -0.35 -4.71
C THR A 181 -9.61 -0.60 -5.67
N PRO A 182 -8.63 -1.43 -5.28
CA PRO A 182 -7.51 -1.79 -6.15
C PRO A 182 -7.97 -2.61 -7.35
N ILE A 183 -7.15 -2.62 -8.37
CA ILE A 183 -7.28 -3.54 -9.52
C ILE A 183 -6.60 -4.85 -9.18
N TRP A 184 -7.30 -5.95 -9.39
CA TRP A 184 -6.80 -7.31 -9.24
C TRP A 184 -6.27 -7.80 -10.57
N LYS A 185 -4.99 -8.08 -10.63
CA LYS A 185 -4.35 -8.66 -11.81
C LYS A 185 -3.95 -10.09 -11.55
N ARG A 186 -4.38 -10.98 -12.42
CA ARG A 186 -4.01 -12.38 -12.40
C ARG A 186 -2.60 -12.56 -12.94
N GLY A 187 -1.83 -13.43 -12.32
CA GLY A 187 -0.52 -13.89 -12.75
C GLY A 187 -0.24 -15.30 -12.25
N SER A 188 0.95 -15.79 -12.50
CA SER A 188 1.44 -17.07 -11.97
C SER A 188 2.87 -16.95 -11.46
N ILE A 189 3.23 -17.79 -10.48
CA ILE A 189 4.60 -17.89 -10.00
C ILE A 189 5.47 -18.49 -11.09
N ALA A 190 6.51 -17.78 -11.51
CA ALA A 190 7.38 -18.12 -12.64
C ALA A 190 8.81 -18.44 -12.24
N SER A 191 9.14 -18.47 -10.93
CA SER A 191 10.45 -18.89 -10.41
C SER A 191 10.27 -19.71 -9.14
N GLU A 192 11.30 -20.43 -8.73
CA GLU A 192 11.32 -21.17 -7.47
C GLU A 192 11.13 -20.21 -6.28
N PRO A 193 10.02 -20.31 -5.54
CA PRO A 193 9.72 -19.34 -4.48
C PRO A 193 10.55 -19.59 -3.20
N HIS A 194 11.14 -20.78 -3.06
CA HIS A 194 11.87 -21.20 -1.85
C HIS A 194 13.38 -21.15 -2.01
N ILE A 195 13.90 -20.81 -3.20
CA ILE A 195 15.33 -20.73 -3.46
C ILE A 195 15.79 -19.28 -3.36
N GLU A 196 16.55 -19.00 -2.31
CA GLU A 196 17.27 -17.75 -2.16
C GLU A 196 18.74 -17.98 -2.58
N THR A 197 19.20 -17.23 -3.57
CA THR A 197 20.62 -17.17 -3.94
C THR A 197 21.12 -15.75 -3.75
N ALA A 198 22.44 -15.57 -3.67
CA ALA A 198 23.05 -14.24 -3.63
C ALA A 198 22.67 -13.36 -4.84
N GLU A 199 22.27 -13.99 -5.94
CA GLU A 199 21.89 -13.33 -7.20
C GLU A 199 20.39 -13.05 -7.26
N THR A 200 19.54 -13.86 -6.65
CA THR A 200 18.07 -13.76 -6.73
C THR A 200 17.46 -12.81 -5.70
N LYS A 201 18.21 -12.36 -4.69
CA LYS A 201 17.83 -11.27 -3.77
C LYS A 201 16.44 -11.40 -3.15
N LEU A 202 16.04 -12.51 -2.56
CA LEU A 202 14.68 -12.67 -1.98
C LEU A 202 13.55 -12.23 -2.93
N ARG A 203 13.64 -12.57 -4.19
CA ARG A 203 12.66 -12.22 -5.21
C ARG A 203 11.97 -13.45 -5.76
N VAL A 204 10.67 -13.38 -5.87
CA VAL A 204 9.85 -14.33 -6.63
C VAL A 204 9.46 -13.67 -7.94
N VAL A 205 9.74 -14.32 -9.06
CA VAL A 205 9.30 -13.85 -10.38
C VAL A 205 7.86 -14.27 -10.60
N ILE A 206 7.05 -13.33 -11.03
CA ILE A 206 5.64 -13.55 -11.37
C ILE A 206 5.45 -13.23 -12.85
N ASP A 207 4.88 -14.16 -13.59
CA ASP A 207 4.40 -13.91 -14.95
C ASP A 207 3.06 -13.20 -14.91
N ALA A 208 3.08 -11.90 -15.12
CA ALA A 208 1.90 -11.05 -15.17
C ALA A 208 2.19 -9.79 -15.98
N THR A 209 1.16 -9.28 -16.66
CA THR A 209 1.25 -7.95 -17.28
C THR A 209 1.06 -6.87 -16.23
N THR A 210 2.12 -6.20 -15.84
CA THR A 210 2.07 -5.08 -14.87
C THR A 210 2.28 -3.73 -15.56
N ARG A 211 1.95 -2.64 -14.85
CA ARG A 211 2.18 -1.25 -15.28
C ARG A 211 2.68 -0.43 -14.10
N GLY A 212 3.27 0.73 -14.37
CA GLY A 212 3.64 1.70 -13.32
C GLY A 212 2.48 1.95 -12.35
N GLY A 213 2.78 2.21 -11.07
CA GLY A 213 1.79 2.37 -10.01
C GLY A 213 1.36 1.07 -9.30
N MET A 214 1.80 -0.10 -9.78
CA MET A 214 1.58 -1.39 -9.11
C MET A 214 2.64 -1.67 -8.03
N SER A 215 3.66 -0.83 -7.93
CA SER A 215 4.71 -0.94 -6.90
C SER A 215 4.15 -0.68 -5.51
N GLY A 216 4.33 -1.63 -4.58
CA GLY A 216 3.84 -1.57 -3.21
C GLY A 216 3.90 -2.91 -2.50
#